data_ef48a910f968cd2287bdc32a7c342d6d
#
_entry.id   ef48a910f968cd2287bdc32a7c342d6d
#
_cell.length_a   1.000
_cell.length_b   1.000
_cell.length_c   1.000
_cell.angle_alpha   90.00
_cell.angle_beta   90.00
_cell.angle_gamma   90.00
#
_symmetry.space_group_name_H-M   'P 1'
#
loop_
_entity.id
_entity.type
_entity.pdbx_description
1 polymer ?
#
loop_
_entity_poly.entity_id
_entity_poly.type
_entity_poly.pdbx_seq_one_letter_code
_entity_poly.pdbx_strand_id
1 'polypeptide(L)'
;MGTKTKLSAAVLALVLGGATADKILDQFLDEKEGVRTIAYQDGRGIWTICRGLTHIEGKPVTRGLKLSYDECKRYDAVERDKAIAWVKRNVTVPLSEPAIAGIASFCPYNIGPAKCFPSTFYKKLNAGDRTGACAEIKRWIFDGGKDCRLKANNCAGQPVRRGQESELTCWDIDK
;
A
#
# COMPACT_ATOMS: atom_id res chain seq x y z
N MET A 1 5.60 -13.11 24.92
CA MET A 1 4.91 -13.85 23.83
C MET A 1 5.13 -13.07 22.56
N GLY A 2 5.99 -13.55 21.65
CA GLY A 2 6.20 -12.88 20.37
C GLY A 2 4.92 -12.90 19.53
N THR A 3 4.39 -11.75 19.21
CA THR A 3 3.29 -11.61 18.25
C THR A 3 3.75 -12.21 16.92
N LYS A 4 3.04 -13.23 16.43
CA LYS A 4 3.34 -13.80 15.11
C LYS A 4 3.19 -12.70 14.05
N THR A 5 4.25 -12.47 13.28
CA THR A 5 4.21 -11.53 12.15
C THR A 5 3.14 -11.95 11.15
N LYS A 6 2.50 -10.96 10.54
CA LYS A 6 1.55 -11.11 9.42
C LYS A 6 2.20 -10.90 8.07
N LEU A 7 3.45 -10.41 8.07
CA LEU A 7 4.23 -10.19 6.85
C LEU A 7 4.61 -11.52 6.21
N SER A 8 4.75 -11.54 4.90
CA SER A 8 5.33 -12.67 4.18
C SER A 8 6.79 -12.86 4.54
N ALA A 9 7.33 -14.06 4.31
CA ALA A 9 8.75 -14.33 4.52
C ALA A 9 9.64 -13.40 3.66
N ALA A 10 9.21 -13.07 2.44
CA ALA A 10 9.98 -12.20 1.54
C ALA A 10 10.03 -10.75 2.06
N VAL A 11 8.88 -10.17 2.43
CA VAL A 11 8.84 -8.82 3.02
C VAL A 11 9.61 -8.79 4.34
N LEU A 12 9.44 -9.79 5.19
CA LEU A 12 10.14 -9.88 6.47
C LEU A 12 11.66 -9.95 6.29
N ALA A 13 12.15 -10.72 5.32
CA ALA A 13 13.57 -10.82 5.02
C ALA A 13 14.16 -9.46 4.59
N LEU A 14 13.44 -8.69 3.76
CA LEU A 14 13.85 -7.35 3.38
C LEU A 14 13.92 -6.40 4.58
N VAL A 15 12.90 -6.43 5.44
CA VAL A 15 12.85 -5.58 6.64
C VAL A 15 13.99 -5.92 7.61
N LEU A 16 14.22 -7.19 7.89
CA LEU A 16 15.30 -7.64 8.77
C LEU A 16 16.68 -7.40 8.17
N GLY A 17 16.80 -7.46 6.85
CA GLY A 17 18.01 -7.16 6.10
C GLY A 17 18.33 -5.66 5.96
N GLY A 18 17.49 -4.78 6.50
CA GLY A 18 17.72 -3.33 6.43
C GLY A 18 17.49 -2.74 5.04
N ALA A 19 16.61 -3.33 4.24
CA ALA A 19 16.29 -2.82 2.91
C ALA A 19 15.62 -1.45 2.98
N THR A 20 15.79 -0.65 1.92
CA THR A 20 15.15 0.65 1.76
C THR A 20 13.65 0.54 1.51
N ALA A 21 12.90 1.60 1.80
CA ALA A 21 11.43 1.61 1.70
C ALA A 21 10.92 1.23 0.31
N ASP A 22 11.62 1.62 -0.75
CA ASP A 22 11.27 1.27 -2.14
C ASP A 22 11.30 -0.24 -2.37
N LYS A 23 12.32 -0.94 -1.88
CA LYS A 23 12.43 -2.40 -2.00
C LYS A 23 11.38 -3.13 -1.19
N ILE A 24 11.14 -2.67 0.05
CA ILE A 24 10.12 -3.25 0.92
C ILE A 24 8.73 -3.04 0.31
N LEU A 25 8.43 -1.82 -0.14
CA LEU A 25 7.14 -1.48 -0.73
C LEU A 25 6.91 -2.20 -2.06
N ASP A 26 7.94 -2.31 -2.91
CA ASP A 26 7.85 -3.01 -4.19
C ASP A 26 7.45 -4.48 -4.00
N GLN A 27 8.16 -5.20 -3.11
CA GLN A 27 7.83 -6.57 -2.76
C GLN A 27 6.41 -6.69 -2.18
N PHE A 28 6.05 -5.78 -1.27
CA PHE A 28 4.73 -5.79 -0.65
C PHE A 28 3.61 -5.57 -1.67
N LEU A 29 3.76 -4.63 -2.61
CA LEU A 29 2.78 -4.35 -3.65
C LEU A 29 2.68 -5.50 -4.66
N ASP A 30 3.79 -6.14 -5.04
CA ASP A 30 3.77 -7.33 -5.91
C ASP A 30 2.89 -8.44 -5.33
N GLU A 31 2.95 -8.65 -4.02
CA GLU A 31 2.13 -9.65 -3.35
C GLU A 31 0.64 -9.28 -3.26
N LYS A 32 0.30 -7.98 -3.27
CA LYS A 32 -1.09 -7.51 -3.09
C LYS A 32 -1.84 -7.30 -4.40
N GLU A 33 -1.18 -6.69 -5.37
CA GLU A 33 -1.83 -6.25 -6.60
C GLU A 33 -1.67 -7.27 -7.73
N GLY A 34 -0.56 -8.04 -7.75
CA GLY A 34 -0.15 -8.81 -8.89
C GLY A 34 0.19 -7.90 -10.08
N VAL A 35 0.72 -8.50 -11.16
CA VAL A 35 1.05 -7.76 -12.38
C VAL A 35 0.28 -8.34 -13.56
N ARG A 36 -0.51 -7.51 -14.25
CA ARG A 36 -1.22 -7.86 -15.48
C ARG A 36 -0.68 -7.09 -16.66
N THR A 37 -0.05 -7.78 -17.58
CA THR A 37 0.59 -7.20 -18.77
C THR A 37 -0.37 -6.89 -19.92
N ILE A 38 -1.64 -7.26 -19.78
CA ILE A 38 -2.71 -6.98 -20.75
C ILE A 38 -3.78 -6.18 -20.02
N ALA A 39 -4.23 -5.08 -20.64
CA ALA A 39 -5.26 -4.23 -20.08
C ALA A 39 -6.57 -5.01 -19.82
N TYR A 40 -7.15 -4.77 -18.66
CA TYR A 40 -8.41 -5.36 -18.21
C TYR A 40 -9.30 -4.27 -17.60
N GLN A 41 -10.58 -4.53 -17.46
CA GLN A 41 -11.47 -3.65 -16.70
C GLN A 41 -11.50 -4.06 -15.23
N ASP A 42 -11.33 -3.08 -14.35
CA ASP A 42 -11.50 -3.26 -12.90
C ASP A 42 -12.99 -3.43 -12.53
N GLY A 43 -13.29 -3.64 -11.25
CA GLY A 43 -14.67 -3.82 -10.76
C GLY A 43 -15.59 -2.60 -10.99
N ARG A 44 -15.06 -1.45 -11.41
CA ARG A 44 -15.80 -0.23 -11.78
C ARG A 44 -15.83 0.00 -13.28
N GLY A 45 -15.31 -0.94 -14.09
CA GLY A 45 -15.26 -0.84 -15.54
C GLY A 45 -14.13 0.05 -16.08
N ILE A 46 -13.17 0.45 -15.25
CA ILE A 46 -12.04 1.31 -15.68
C ILE A 46 -10.95 0.42 -16.26
N TRP A 47 -10.44 0.79 -17.46
CA TRP A 47 -9.30 0.09 -18.07
C TRP A 47 -8.04 0.27 -17.26
N THR A 48 -7.43 -0.83 -16.90
CA THR A 48 -6.35 -0.92 -15.94
C THR A 48 -5.29 -1.89 -16.45
N ILE A 49 -4.02 -1.65 -16.14
CA ILE A 49 -2.89 -2.52 -16.51
C ILE A 49 -1.86 -2.56 -15.39
N CYS A 50 -0.90 -3.47 -15.46
CA CYS A 50 0.19 -3.65 -14.48
C CYS A 50 -0.37 -3.88 -13.06
N ARG A 51 0.05 -3.14 -12.05
CA ARG A 51 -0.47 -3.20 -10.66
C ARG A 51 -1.66 -2.27 -10.42
N GLY A 52 -2.55 -2.12 -11.39
CA GLY A 52 -3.72 -1.25 -11.22
C GLY A 52 -3.57 0.14 -11.81
N LEU A 53 -2.62 0.35 -12.72
CA LEU A 53 -2.43 1.62 -13.40
C LEU A 53 -3.58 1.90 -14.37
N THR A 54 -4.17 3.07 -14.27
CA THR A 54 -5.24 3.55 -15.17
C THR A 54 -4.72 4.52 -16.24
N HIS A 55 -3.49 4.99 -16.09
CA HIS A 55 -2.79 5.88 -17.02
C HIS A 55 -1.35 5.44 -17.22
N ILE A 56 -0.86 5.53 -18.43
CA ILE A 56 0.54 5.35 -18.82
C ILE A 56 1.02 6.62 -19.52
N GLU A 57 2.07 7.26 -19.00
CA GLU A 57 2.63 8.51 -19.53
C GLU A 57 1.56 9.61 -19.71
N GLY A 58 0.62 9.70 -18.75
CA GLY A 58 -0.47 10.67 -18.77
C GLY A 58 -1.64 10.33 -19.71
N LYS A 59 -1.56 9.23 -20.45
CA LYS A 59 -2.64 8.77 -21.33
C LYS A 59 -3.47 7.67 -20.64
N PRO A 60 -4.80 7.70 -20.73
CA PRO A 60 -5.65 6.64 -20.19
C PRO A 60 -5.29 5.26 -20.80
N VAL A 61 -5.33 4.23 -19.97
CA VAL A 61 -5.25 2.84 -20.43
C VAL A 61 -6.49 2.52 -21.27
N THR A 62 -6.29 1.89 -22.41
CA THR A 62 -7.36 1.52 -23.32
C THR A 62 -7.43 0.01 -23.55
N ARG A 63 -8.55 -0.44 -24.09
CA ARG A 63 -8.74 -1.85 -24.47
C ARG A 63 -7.62 -2.32 -25.39
N GLY A 64 -7.07 -3.49 -25.10
CA GLY A 64 -6.06 -4.13 -25.94
C GLY A 64 -4.63 -3.63 -25.74
N LEU A 65 -4.39 -2.65 -24.86
CA LEU A 65 -3.03 -2.25 -24.50
C LEU A 65 -2.30 -3.45 -23.89
N LYS A 66 -1.09 -3.72 -24.40
CA LYS A 66 -0.19 -4.75 -23.88
C LYS A 66 1.16 -4.12 -23.57
N LEU A 67 1.71 -4.46 -22.44
CA LEU A 67 3.05 -4.09 -22.01
C LEU A 67 3.83 -5.35 -21.66
N SER A 68 5.15 -5.30 -21.78
CA SER A 68 6.01 -6.34 -21.22
C SER A 68 6.03 -6.26 -19.69
N TYR A 69 6.48 -7.32 -19.03
CA TYR A 69 6.66 -7.32 -17.58
C TYR A 69 7.62 -6.21 -17.12
N ASP A 70 8.72 -6.00 -17.87
CA ASP A 70 9.71 -4.96 -17.55
C ASP A 70 9.16 -3.54 -17.72
N GLU A 71 8.29 -3.31 -18.73
CA GLU A 71 7.59 -2.04 -18.86
C GLU A 71 6.64 -1.80 -17.69
N CYS A 72 5.85 -2.81 -17.29
CA CYS A 72 5.02 -2.73 -16.11
C CYS A 72 5.84 -2.39 -14.86
N LYS A 73 6.97 -3.07 -14.63
CA LYS A 73 7.85 -2.76 -13.50
C LYS A 73 8.32 -1.32 -13.48
N ARG A 74 8.68 -0.76 -14.64
CA ARG A 74 9.11 0.66 -14.71
C ARG A 74 7.99 1.62 -14.35
N TYR A 75 6.78 1.41 -14.89
CA TYR A 75 5.64 2.26 -14.60
C TYR A 75 5.14 2.11 -13.16
N ASP A 76 5.09 0.89 -12.65
CA ASP A 76 4.74 0.61 -11.25
C ASP A 76 5.73 1.25 -10.27
N ALA A 77 7.03 1.27 -10.61
CA ALA A 77 8.07 1.94 -9.83
C ALA A 77 7.83 3.45 -9.72
N VAL A 78 7.36 4.10 -10.79
CA VAL A 78 7.02 5.53 -10.77
C VAL A 78 5.92 5.82 -9.74
N GLU A 79 4.86 5.03 -9.70
CA GLU A 79 3.76 5.22 -8.74
C GLU A 79 4.19 4.89 -7.31
N ARG A 80 4.99 3.83 -7.12
CA ARG A 80 5.62 3.52 -5.84
C ARG A 80 6.45 4.68 -5.32
N ASP A 81 7.31 5.25 -6.16
CA ASP A 81 8.23 6.32 -5.78
C ASP A 81 7.47 7.62 -5.49
N LYS A 82 6.38 7.91 -6.21
CA LYS A 82 5.46 9.00 -5.89
C LYS A 82 4.85 8.84 -4.50
N ALA A 83 4.44 7.62 -4.14
CA ALA A 83 3.87 7.34 -2.82
C ALA A 83 4.90 7.55 -1.70
N ILE A 84 6.14 7.07 -1.87
CA ILE A 84 7.24 7.29 -0.93
C ILE A 84 7.56 8.78 -0.80
N ALA A 85 7.68 9.48 -1.93
CA ALA A 85 7.93 10.92 -1.93
C ALA A 85 6.82 11.71 -1.23
N TRP A 86 5.56 11.28 -1.38
CA TRP A 86 4.45 11.87 -0.67
C TRP A 86 4.61 11.72 0.85
N VAL A 87 4.96 10.52 1.34
CA VAL A 87 5.23 10.29 2.77
C VAL A 87 6.32 11.20 3.29
N LYS A 88 7.46 11.23 2.59
CA LYS A 88 8.63 12.06 2.98
C LYS A 88 8.32 13.56 3.03
N ARG A 89 7.38 14.06 2.21
CA ARG A 89 6.98 15.46 2.21
C ARG A 89 5.93 15.83 3.25
N ASN A 90 5.04 14.89 3.58
CA ASN A 90 3.83 15.20 4.34
C ASN A 90 3.80 14.62 5.76
N VAL A 91 4.73 13.72 6.09
CA VAL A 91 4.87 13.18 7.44
C VAL A 91 6.05 13.84 8.12
N THR A 92 5.81 14.49 9.26
CA THR A 92 6.78 15.34 9.95
C THR A 92 7.54 14.62 11.06
N VAL A 93 7.10 13.44 11.46
CA VAL A 93 7.76 12.62 12.47
C VAL A 93 8.84 11.73 11.85
N PRO A 94 9.93 11.41 12.59
CA PRO A 94 10.93 10.47 12.11
C PRO A 94 10.32 9.09 11.84
N LEU A 95 10.72 8.47 10.72
CA LEU A 95 10.22 7.18 10.27
C LEU A 95 11.38 6.27 9.88
N SER A 96 11.27 4.98 10.22
CA SER A 96 12.13 3.93 9.67
C SER A 96 11.70 3.56 8.25
N GLU A 97 12.56 2.87 7.51
CA GLU A 97 12.27 2.40 6.15
C GLU A 97 11.00 1.50 6.08
N PRO A 98 10.80 0.53 6.99
CA PRO A 98 9.55 -0.22 7.05
C PRO A 98 8.32 0.66 7.30
N ALA A 99 8.45 1.66 8.19
CA ALA A 99 7.36 2.58 8.48
C ALA A 99 6.99 3.43 7.24
N ILE A 100 7.98 3.94 6.52
CA ILE A 100 7.76 4.64 5.24
C ILE A 100 7.02 3.74 4.26
N ALA A 101 7.44 2.49 4.09
CA ALA A 101 6.80 1.54 3.18
C ALA A 101 5.34 1.25 3.56
N GLY A 102 5.06 1.00 4.84
CA GLY A 102 3.70 0.74 5.34
C GLY A 102 2.76 1.93 5.14
N ILE A 103 3.22 3.14 5.47
CA ILE A 103 2.46 4.39 5.29
C ILE A 103 2.23 4.66 3.80
N ALA A 104 3.25 4.49 2.95
CA ALA A 104 3.16 4.71 1.52
C ALA A 104 2.16 3.75 0.87
N SER A 105 2.16 2.48 1.27
CA SER A 105 1.17 1.51 0.80
C SER A 105 -0.25 1.90 1.19
N PHE A 106 -0.48 2.19 2.46
CA PHE A 106 -1.81 2.48 2.98
C PHE A 106 -2.35 3.81 2.47
N CYS A 107 -1.60 4.89 2.71
CA CYS A 107 -2.12 6.25 2.60
C CYS A 107 -2.13 6.76 1.16
N PRO A 108 -0.98 7.17 0.56
CA PRO A 108 -1.03 7.75 -0.77
C PRO A 108 -1.33 6.73 -1.88
N TYR A 109 -0.83 5.49 -1.76
CA TYR A 109 -0.97 4.50 -2.83
C TYR A 109 -2.38 3.90 -2.88
N ASN A 110 -2.90 3.39 -1.74
CA ASN A 110 -4.18 2.66 -1.73
C ASN A 110 -5.41 3.54 -1.56
N ILE A 111 -5.48 4.35 -0.48
CA ILE A 111 -6.67 5.19 -0.24
C ILE A 111 -6.60 6.54 -0.94
N GLY A 112 -5.43 6.98 -1.35
CA GLY A 112 -5.15 8.23 -2.04
C GLY A 112 -5.03 9.44 -1.12
N PRO A 113 -4.24 10.46 -1.54
CA PRO A 113 -3.98 11.66 -0.73
C PRO A 113 -5.24 12.38 -0.25
N ALA A 114 -6.28 12.48 -1.08
CA ALA A 114 -7.52 13.17 -0.75
C ALA A 114 -8.26 12.55 0.44
N LYS A 115 -8.18 11.22 0.63
CA LYS A 115 -8.75 10.53 1.78
C LYS A 115 -7.77 10.45 2.95
N CYS A 116 -6.47 10.48 2.65
CA CYS A 116 -5.42 10.41 3.65
C CYS A 116 -5.38 11.67 4.53
N PHE A 117 -5.29 12.86 3.94
CA PHE A 117 -5.15 14.12 4.67
C PHE A 117 -6.21 14.36 5.77
N PRO A 118 -7.53 14.15 5.55
CA PRO A 118 -8.52 14.35 6.59
C PRO A 118 -8.61 13.19 7.59
N SER A 119 -7.91 12.06 7.35
CA SER A 119 -8.06 10.85 8.16
C SER A 119 -7.52 11.02 9.59
N THR A 120 -8.13 10.29 10.52
CA THR A 120 -7.64 10.20 11.91
C THR A 120 -6.24 9.57 11.96
N PHE A 121 -5.95 8.64 11.05
CA PHE A 121 -4.61 8.08 10.88
C PHE A 121 -3.56 9.18 10.67
N TYR A 122 -3.75 10.04 9.68
CA TYR A 122 -2.79 11.08 9.32
C TYR A 122 -2.60 12.10 10.44
N LYS A 123 -3.68 12.49 11.09
CA LYS A 123 -3.65 13.43 12.22
C LYS A 123 -2.87 12.87 13.41
N LYS A 124 -3.13 11.62 13.79
CA LYS A 124 -2.41 10.93 14.87
C LYS A 124 -0.93 10.76 14.54
N LEU A 125 -0.61 10.35 13.31
CA LEU A 125 0.75 10.14 12.86
C LEU A 125 1.58 11.43 13.00
N ASN A 126 1.10 12.55 12.49
CA ASN A 126 1.79 13.83 12.56
C ASN A 126 1.76 14.49 13.95
N ALA A 127 0.87 14.06 14.83
CA ALA A 127 0.88 14.41 16.26
C ALA A 127 1.86 13.56 17.09
N GLY A 128 2.57 12.59 16.45
CA GLY A 128 3.51 11.70 17.13
C GLY A 128 2.86 10.45 17.76
N ASP A 129 1.53 10.31 17.69
CA ASP A 129 0.82 9.12 18.15
C ASP A 129 0.89 8.00 17.10
N ARG A 130 2.07 7.40 16.94
CA ARG A 130 2.29 6.32 15.97
C ARG A 130 1.49 5.07 16.30
N THR A 131 1.44 4.68 17.56
CA THR A 131 0.64 3.52 18.01
C THR A 131 -0.83 3.69 17.68
N GLY A 132 -1.39 4.86 17.97
CA GLY A 132 -2.76 5.19 17.59
C GLY A 132 -2.96 5.24 16.08
N ALA A 133 -2.00 5.76 15.32
CA ALA A 133 -2.04 5.76 13.86
C ALA A 133 -2.09 4.32 13.30
N CYS A 134 -1.25 3.40 13.80
CA CYS A 134 -1.27 1.99 13.38
C CYS A 134 -2.62 1.32 13.69
N ALA A 135 -3.24 1.65 14.81
CA ALA A 135 -4.57 1.14 15.14
C ALA A 135 -5.64 1.65 14.15
N GLU A 136 -5.53 2.90 13.71
CA GLU A 136 -6.45 3.47 12.71
C GLU A 136 -6.36 2.79 11.34
N ILE A 137 -5.18 2.38 10.89
CA ILE A 137 -5.03 1.61 9.63
C ILE A 137 -5.96 0.38 9.63
N LYS A 138 -6.01 -0.34 10.73
CA LYS A 138 -6.81 -1.58 10.87
C LYS A 138 -8.33 -1.34 10.77
N ARG A 139 -8.79 -0.10 10.87
CA ARG A 139 -10.21 0.27 10.76
C ARG A 139 -10.68 0.45 9.31
N TRP A 140 -9.76 0.53 8.35
CA TRP A 140 -10.05 0.70 6.93
C TRP A 140 -10.35 -0.65 6.25
N ILE A 141 -11.42 -1.30 6.72
CA ILE A 141 -11.83 -2.65 6.34
C ILE A 141 -13.14 -2.68 5.53
N PHE A 142 -13.62 -1.53 5.08
CA PHE A 142 -14.81 -1.44 4.24
C PHE A 142 -14.43 -1.18 2.79
N ASP A 143 -15.11 -1.85 1.87
CA ASP A 143 -15.02 -1.62 0.43
C ASP A 143 -16.42 -1.39 -0.14
N GLY A 144 -16.64 -0.20 -0.72
CA GLY A 144 -17.97 0.19 -1.21
C GLY A 144 -19.09 0.08 -0.16
N GLY A 145 -18.76 0.34 1.12
CA GLY A 145 -19.69 0.22 2.25
C GLY A 145 -19.85 -1.21 2.79
N LYS A 146 -19.20 -2.21 2.18
CA LYS A 146 -19.26 -3.61 2.61
C LYS A 146 -18.15 -3.92 3.62
N ASP A 147 -18.50 -4.56 4.72
CA ASP A 147 -17.53 -5.03 5.73
C ASP A 147 -16.75 -6.23 5.21
N CYS A 148 -15.45 -6.04 4.97
CA CYS A 148 -14.57 -7.08 4.41
C CYS A 148 -14.18 -8.19 5.40
N ARG A 149 -14.62 -8.13 6.65
CA ARG A 149 -14.51 -9.25 7.60
C ARG A 149 -15.53 -10.34 7.30
N LEU A 150 -16.61 -9.99 6.63
CA LEU A 150 -17.66 -10.93 6.25
C LEU A 150 -17.30 -11.63 4.94
N LYS A 151 -17.16 -12.95 4.97
CA LYS A 151 -16.78 -13.77 3.80
C LYS A 151 -17.69 -13.55 2.58
N ALA A 152 -18.97 -13.31 2.82
CA ALA A 152 -19.95 -13.05 1.76
C ALA A 152 -19.65 -11.81 0.90
N ASN A 153 -18.81 -10.89 1.40
CA ASN A 153 -18.50 -9.65 0.71
C ASN A 153 -17.29 -9.75 -0.26
N ASN A 154 -16.65 -10.92 -0.32
CA ASN A 154 -15.53 -11.21 -1.25
C ASN A 154 -14.35 -10.21 -1.22
N CYS A 155 -14.12 -9.56 -0.09
CA CYS A 155 -13.01 -8.62 0.10
C CYS A 155 -12.16 -8.94 1.33
N ALA A 156 -12.08 -10.22 1.74
CA ALA A 156 -11.36 -10.67 2.94
C ALA A 156 -9.84 -10.36 2.93
N GLY A 157 -9.26 -10.08 1.77
CA GLY A 157 -7.86 -9.63 1.66
C GLY A 157 -7.61 -8.24 2.27
N GLN A 158 -8.63 -7.39 2.33
CA GLN A 158 -8.53 -6.03 2.85
C GLN A 158 -8.10 -5.99 4.32
N PRO A 159 -8.77 -6.68 5.28
CA PRO A 159 -8.33 -6.72 6.67
C PRO A 159 -6.92 -7.29 6.85
N VAL A 160 -6.52 -8.28 6.04
CA VAL A 160 -5.18 -8.86 6.06
C VAL A 160 -4.16 -7.80 5.64
N ARG A 161 -4.39 -7.11 4.53
CA ARG A 161 -3.55 -6.02 4.04
C ARG A 161 -3.39 -4.91 5.09
N ARG A 162 -4.50 -4.46 5.69
CA ARG A 162 -4.48 -3.43 6.76
C ARG A 162 -3.66 -3.86 7.98
N GLY A 163 -3.75 -5.15 8.34
CA GLY A 163 -2.92 -5.72 9.42
C GLY A 163 -1.42 -5.65 9.11
N GLN A 164 -1.03 -5.95 7.88
CA GLN A 164 0.36 -5.92 7.43
C GLN A 164 0.90 -4.49 7.26
N GLU A 165 0.11 -3.58 6.70
CA GLU A 165 0.45 -2.16 6.60
C GLU A 165 0.63 -1.52 7.99
N SER A 166 -0.24 -1.87 8.95
CA SER A 166 -0.10 -1.47 10.34
C SER A 166 1.18 -2.01 10.99
N GLU A 167 1.52 -3.27 10.73
CA GLU A 167 2.74 -3.89 11.25
C GLU A 167 4.00 -3.21 10.72
N LEU A 168 4.07 -2.94 9.40
CA LEU A 168 5.17 -2.18 8.80
C LEU A 168 5.27 -0.77 9.39
N THR A 169 4.14 -0.06 9.51
CA THR A 169 4.10 1.31 10.03
C THR A 169 4.59 1.42 11.47
N CYS A 170 4.36 0.38 12.28
CA CYS A 170 4.78 0.32 13.69
C CYS A 170 5.99 -0.57 13.94
N TRP A 171 6.72 -0.97 12.91
CA TRP A 171 7.80 -1.95 13.01
C TRP A 171 8.84 -1.66 14.08
N ASP A 172 9.18 -0.41 14.29
CA ASP A 172 10.24 0.06 15.20
C ASP A 172 9.72 0.64 16.53
N ILE A 173 8.42 0.56 16.81
CA ILE A 173 7.85 1.11 18.05
C ILE A 173 8.05 0.15 19.22
N ASP A 174 7.98 -1.15 18.97
CA ASP A 174 7.98 -2.20 20.00
C ASP A 174 9.36 -2.88 20.12
N LYS A 175 10.44 -2.24 19.65
CA LYS A 175 11.81 -2.81 19.65
C LYS A 175 12.78 -2.01 20.48
#